data_f9897c39c00c853c032eb81cc95c5e2b
#
_entry.id   f9897c39c00c853c032eb81cc95c5e2b
#
_cell.length_a   1.000
_cell.length_b   1.000
_cell.length_c   1.000
_cell.angle_alpha   90.00
_cell.angle_beta   90.00
_cell.angle_gamma   90.00
#
_symmetry.space_group_name_H-M   'P 1'
#
loop_
_entity.id
_entity.type
_entity.pdbx_description
1 polymer ?
#
loop_
_entity_poly.entity_id
_entity_poly.type
_entity_poly.pdbx_seq_one_letter_code
_entity_poly.pdbx_strand_id
1 'polypeptide(L)'
;MDKDIKTLHEELESGSITSEELVKEAIKDSYTAKEEYNAVVTVVDNASSKEVTNELLSGIPFACKDNYSTAGVLSTGSSNTLKDYVPFFTATAIKNLESKGAVLVNKTAMDEFGMGGTGTTAHTGNILNPWDKTRMCAGSSSGSAAIVAAGLIPYATGSDTGDSIRKPAAYCGIVGYKPTYGMISRYGLFAFASSLDTCGALTRNVEDAAIVVDGMKGIDKYDMTTWDSSDIHLYDNLNKDIKGKKLFYLEDICDINSYTHKTPELTRHLSIFHETLDKLRSLGAIVEGVKIDRTLLNAISSTYVVLSCAEATSNMSNLTGFIFGPRGEGNTYQEQMKDHRTKGFSPLIKRRFIIGSYVLQSENQDRYFKNAQRVRRLIVDKFKELFASYDAFIMPVGSGVAKKFENDKDVLDESELDVLEEHLQIGNFGGFPSITIPDGLIDGLPVGVNITGNCYDDQNVLNIAYALESAMEYKNMIAKEVK
;
A
#
# COMPACT_ATOMS: atom_id res chain seq x y z
N MET A 1 -13.35 13.71 9.87
CA MET A 1 -13.94 13.42 8.52
C MET A 1 -14.24 11.95 8.36
N ASP A 2 -15.33 11.52 8.91
CA ASP A 2 -15.76 10.10 9.03
C ASP A 2 -16.70 9.62 7.92
N LYS A 3 -17.10 10.50 6.99
CA LYS A 3 -17.98 10.20 5.86
C LYS A 3 -17.21 9.66 4.67
N ASP A 4 -17.90 8.90 3.80
CA ASP A 4 -17.38 8.46 2.51
C ASP A 4 -17.42 9.57 1.46
N ILE A 5 -16.71 9.36 0.33
CA ILE A 5 -16.56 10.35 -0.74
C ILE A 5 -17.91 10.76 -1.30
N LYS A 6 -18.80 9.81 -1.55
CA LYS A 6 -20.14 10.09 -2.12
C LYS A 6 -20.96 10.97 -1.19
N THR A 7 -21.03 10.65 0.09
CA THR A 7 -21.75 11.45 1.09
C THR A 7 -21.19 12.86 1.18
N LEU A 8 -19.85 13.02 1.20
CA LEU A 8 -19.23 14.34 1.20
C LEU A 8 -19.56 15.14 -0.06
N HIS A 9 -19.54 14.48 -1.22
CA HIS A 9 -19.88 15.13 -2.49
C HIS A 9 -21.36 15.59 -2.52
N GLU A 10 -22.30 14.77 -2.08
CA GLU A 10 -23.73 15.13 -1.95
C GLU A 10 -23.94 16.33 -1.01
N GLU A 11 -23.20 16.39 0.10
CA GLU A 11 -23.26 17.53 1.03
C GLU A 11 -22.66 18.82 0.41
N LEU A 12 -21.59 18.70 -0.38
CA LEU A 12 -21.00 19.81 -1.12
C LEU A 12 -21.96 20.32 -2.20
N GLU A 13 -22.59 19.44 -2.98
CA GLU A 13 -23.55 19.82 -4.03
C GLU A 13 -24.81 20.49 -3.43
N SER A 14 -25.31 20.00 -2.29
CA SER A 14 -26.45 20.59 -1.60
C SER A 14 -26.12 21.91 -0.89
N GLY A 15 -24.83 22.24 -0.73
CA GLY A 15 -24.36 23.39 0.05
C GLY A 15 -24.51 23.21 1.56
N SER A 16 -24.76 21.98 2.05
CA SER A 16 -24.81 21.66 3.49
C SER A 16 -23.46 21.84 4.15
N ILE A 17 -22.37 21.67 3.40
CA ILE A 17 -20.99 21.98 3.76
C ILE A 17 -20.29 22.61 2.56
N THR A 18 -19.27 23.41 2.80
CA THR A 18 -18.46 24.02 1.75
C THR A 18 -17.09 23.36 1.66
N SER A 19 -16.47 23.39 0.46
CA SER A 19 -15.09 22.90 0.30
C SER A 19 -14.11 23.66 1.21
N GLU A 20 -14.36 24.93 1.50
CA GLU A 20 -13.53 25.72 2.41
C GLU A 20 -13.59 25.18 3.85
N GLU A 21 -14.77 24.81 4.34
CA GLU A 21 -14.96 24.20 5.66
C GLU A 21 -14.26 22.83 5.74
N LEU A 22 -14.45 21.97 4.73
CA LEU A 22 -13.78 20.67 4.65
C LEU A 22 -12.26 20.80 4.65
N VAL A 23 -11.71 21.72 3.86
CA VAL A 23 -10.26 21.93 3.78
C VAL A 23 -9.71 22.45 5.11
N LYS A 24 -10.41 23.38 5.78
CA LYS A 24 -10.00 23.88 7.10
C LYS A 24 -10.01 22.76 8.16
N GLU A 25 -11.06 21.93 8.16
CA GLU A 25 -11.14 20.76 9.04
C GLU A 25 -9.99 19.79 8.76
N ALA A 26 -9.74 19.46 7.48
CA ALA A 26 -8.67 18.56 7.07
C ALA A 26 -7.26 19.05 7.43
N ILE A 27 -7.00 20.35 7.37
CA ILE A 27 -5.74 20.94 7.82
C ILE A 27 -5.60 20.75 9.33
N LYS A 28 -6.65 21.03 10.11
CA LYS A 28 -6.67 20.81 11.57
C LYS A 28 -6.42 19.33 11.91
N ASP A 29 -7.13 18.44 11.23
CA ASP A 29 -7.03 16.99 11.40
C ASP A 29 -5.65 16.45 10.99
N SER A 30 -4.99 17.11 10.01
CA SER A 30 -3.60 16.80 9.64
C SER A 30 -2.62 17.09 10.78
N TYR A 31 -2.82 18.16 11.55
CA TYR A 31 -2.03 18.42 12.76
C TYR A 31 -2.33 17.38 13.83
N THR A 32 -3.60 17.03 14.06
CA THR A 32 -3.97 15.93 14.98
C THR A 32 -3.27 14.63 14.59
N ALA A 33 -3.31 14.26 13.31
CA ALA A 33 -2.63 13.05 12.80
C ALA A 33 -1.11 13.10 12.98
N LYS A 34 -0.51 14.29 12.87
CA LYS A 34 0.92 14.51 13.09
C LYS A 34 1.31 14.35 14.57
N GLU A 35 0.54 14.92 15.47
CA GLU A 35 0.84 14.96 16.90
C GLU A 35 0.50 13.63 17.60
N GLU A 36 -0.67 13.05 17.28
CA GLU A 36 -1.17 11.85 17.95
C GLU A 36 -0.61 10.54 17.42
N TYR A 37 -0.32 10.48 16.09
CA TYR A 37 0.06 9.23 15.42
C TYR A 37 1.39 9.32 14.68
N ASN A 38 2.05 10.48 14.61
CA ASN A 38 3.21 10.73 13.74
C ASN A 38 2.93 10.32 12.27
N ALA A 39 1.68 10.46 11.83
CA ALA A 39 1.20 9.99 10.53
C ALA A 39 1.44 11.00 9.39
N VAL A 40 1.85 12.24 9.70
CA VAL A 40 2.02 13.34 8.74
C VAL A 40 3.41 13.97 8.87
N VAL A 41 4.12 14.10 7.76
CA VAL A 41 5.40 14.81 7.67
C VAL A 41 5.17 16.31 7.49
N THR A 42 4.38 16.66 6.47
CA THR A 42 4.14 18.06 6.06
C THR A 42 2.65 18.33 5.98
N VAL A 43 2.19 19.39 6.63
CA VAL A 43 0.84 19.94 6.45
C VAL A 43 0.91 21.03 5.38
N VAL A 44 -0.10 21.10 4.50
CA VAL A 44 -0.21 22.11 3.44
C VAL A 44 -1.13 23.22 3.95
N ASP A 45 -0.59 24.12 4.78
CA ASP A 45 -1.35 25.19 5.46
C ASP A 45 -2.06 26.16 4.51
N ASN A 46 -1.52 26.30 3.29
CA ASN A 46 -2.06 27.15 2.24
C ASN A 46 -2.93 26.38 1.24
N ALA A 47 -3.36 25.16 1.57
CA ALA A 47 -4.31 24.45 0.72
C ALA A 47 -5.60 25.27 0.59
N SER A 48 -6.06 25.43 -0.64
CA SER A 48 -7.25 26.23 -0.95
C SER A 48 -8.39 25.37 -1.45
N SER A 49 -9.60 25.72 -1.06
CA SER A 49 -10.82 25.11 -1.56
C SER A 49 -10.91 25.16 -3.08
N LYS A 50 -11.65 24.23 -3.66
CA LYS A 50 -11.93 24.15 -5.09
C LYS A 50 -13.42 24.39 -5.33
N GLU A 51 -13.73 24.85 -6.53
CA GLU A 51 -15.11 24.88 -7.01
C GLU A 51 -15.66 23.45 -7.08
N VAL A 52 -16.87 23.26 -6.62
CA VAL A 52 -17.56 21.96 -6.65
C VAL A 52 -18.14 21.77 -8.06
N THR A 53 -17.81 20.64 -8.65
CA THR A 53 -18.27 20.21 -9.99
C THR A 53 -18.92 18.84 -9.88
N ASN A 54 -19.42 18.28 -10.97
CA ASN A 54 -20.00 16.92 -10.99
C ASN A 54 -18.97 15.79 -10.78
N GLU A 55 -17.67 16.10 -10.65
CA GLU A 55 -16.63 15.12 -10.35
C GLU A 55 -16.68 14.75 -8.86
N LEU A 56 -16.84 13.48 -8.53
CA LEU A 56 -17.01 12.99 -7.15
C LEU A 56 -15.91 13.43 -6.18
N LEU A 57 -14.70 13.68 -6.67
CA LEU A 57 -13.57 14.13 -5.85
C LEU A 57 -13.51 15.66 -5.69
N SER A 58 -14.40 16.40 -6.38
CA SER A 58 -14.36 17.86 -6.42
C SER A 58 -14.63 18.48 -5.04
N GLY A 59 -13.71 19.33 -4.61
CA GLY A 59 -13.77 20.01 -3.32
C GLY A 59 -13.39 19.12 -2.11
N ILE A 60 -13.06 17.85 -2.31
CA ILE A 60 -12.76 16.88 -1.24
C ILE A 60 -11.26 16.85 -0.94
N PRO A 61 -10.86 17.01 0.33
CA PRO A 61 -9.46 16.95 0.74
C PRO A 61 -8.93 15.50 0.76
N PHE A 62 -7.63 15.35 0.45
CA PHE A 62 -6.93 14.08 0.51
C PHE A 62 -5.52 14.18 1.09
N ALA A 63 -5.02 13.05 1.59
CA ALA A 63 -3.66 12.88 2.05
C ALA A 63 -2.80 12.20 0.98
N CYS A 64 -1.57 12.67 0.80
CA CYS A 64 -0.64 12.15 -0.20
C CYS A 64 0.57 11.50 0.47
N LYS A 65 0.86 10.23 0.15
CA LYS A 65 2.09 9.57 0.63
C LYS A 65 3.33 10.38 0.25
N ASP A 66 4.29 10.50 1.18
CA ASP A 66 5.40 11.46 1.04
C ASP A 66 6.44 11.11 -0.04
N ASN A 67 6.27 9.99 -0.75
CA ASN A 67 7.09 9.65 -1.91
C ASN A 67 6.52 10.09 -3.27
N TYR A 68 5.42 10.82 -3.31
CA TYR A 68 4.96 11.50 -4.52
C TYR A 68 5.51 12.92 -4.58
N SER A 69 6.17 13.29 -5.67
CA SER A 69 6.55 14.67 -5.95
C SER A 69 5.33 15.56 -6.03
N THR A 70 5.32 16.66 -5.29
CA THR A 70 4.25 17.67 -5.30
C THR A 70 4.88 19.05 -5.40
N ALA A 71 4.60 19.77 -6.48
CA ALA A 71 5.23 21.06 -6.75
C ALA A 71 4.98 22.06 -5.61
N GLY A 72 6.05 22.66 -5.09
CA GLY A 72 5.98 23.66 -4.02
C GLY A 72 5.69 23.11 -2.63
N VAL A 73 5.55 21.78 -2.46
CA VAL A 73 5.30 21.13 -1.16
C VAL A 73 6.47 20.22 -0.82
N LEU A 74 7.01 20.35 0.40
CA LEU A 74 8.10 19.53 0.90
C LEU A 74 7.75 18.04 0.74
N SER A 75 8.64 17.27 0.10
CA SER A 75 8.45 15.85 -0.21
C SER A 75 9.75 15.11 0.10
N THR A 76 9.80 14.45 1.25
CA THR A 76 11.05 13.92 1.81
C THR A 76 11.24 12.42 1.59
N GLY A 77 10.17 11.70 1.21
CA GLY A 77 10.16 10.22 1.25
C GLY A 77 10.41 9.69 2.66
N SER A 78 10.07 10.49 3.67
CA SER A 78 10.36 10.25 5.10
C SER A 78 11.83 9.98 5.38
N SER A 79 12.76 10.63 4.64
CA SER A 79 14.21 10.46 4.73
C SER A 79 14.94 11.77 5.04
N ASN A 80 16.00 11.69 5.82
CA ASN A 80 16.90 12.83 6.03
C ASN A 80 17.70 13.21 4.78
N THR A 81 17.80 12.33 3.78
CA THR A 81 18.47 12.64 2.51
C THR A 81 17.72 13.69 1.69
N LEU A 82 16.42 13.82 1.88
CA LEU A 82 15.56 14.78 1.18
C LEU A 82 14.82 15.71 2.14
N LYS A 83 15.31 15.91 3.36
CA LYS A 83 14.62 16.67 4.42
C LYS A 83 14.22 18.11 4.06
N ASP A 84 14.82 18.68 3.03
CA ASP A 84 14.61 20.04 2.51
C ASP A 84 14.20 20.06 1.03
N TYR A 85 13.86 18.92 0.46
CA TYR A 85 13.54 18.82 -0.95
C TYR A 85 12.10 19.25 -1.25
N VAL A 86 11.96 20.33 -2.00
CA VAL A 86 10.68 20.82 -2.53
C VAL A 86 10.69 20.59 -4.04
N PRO A 87 9.85 19.67 -4.56
CA PRO A 87 9.76 19.42 -6.00
C PRO A 87 9.26 20.66 -6.78
N PHE A 88 9.74 20.80 -8.02
CA PHE A 88 9.28 21.83 -8.96
C PHE A 88 8.17 21.32 -9.91
N PHE A 89 7.80 20.04 -9.78
CA PHE A 89 6.74 19.41 -10.56
C PHE A 89 5.90 18.47 -9.68
N THR A 90 4.68 18.17 -10.12
CA THR A 90 3.77 17.27 -9.44
C THR A 90 3.68 15.93 -10.19
N ALA A 91 3.68 14.82 -9.46
CA ALA A 91 3.47 13.47 -9.99
C ALA A 91 2.15 13.38 -10.77
N THR A 92 2.14 12.64 -11.88
CA THR A 92 0.97 12.53 -12.75
C THR A 92 -0.27 12.04 -12.01
N ALA A 93 -0.13 11.02 -11.16
CA ALA A 93 -1.24 10.50 -10.36
C ALA A 93 -1.90 11.58 -9.47
N ILE A 94 -1.08 12.47 -8.89
CA ILE A 94 -1.57 13.58 -8.05
C ILE A 94 -2.19 14.68 -8.90
N LYS A 95 -1.59 15.03 -10.05
CA LYS A 95 -2.20 15.96 -11.01
C LYS A 95 -3.57 15.51 -11.47
N ASN A 96 -3.73 14.20 -11.71
CA ASN A 96 -5.01 13.64 -12.13
C ASN A 96 -6.07 13.84 -11.05
N LEU A 97 -5.77 13.57 -9.76
CA LEU A 97 -6.68 13.87 -8.64
C LEU A 97 -7.02 15.36 -8.55
N GLU A 98 -6.01 16.23 -8.62
CA GLU A 98 -6.21 17.69 -8.57
C GLU A 98 -7.03 18.21 -9.76
N SER A 99 -6.91 17.58 -10.93
CA SER A 99 -7.72 17.89 -12.11
C SER A 99 -9.19 17.52 -11.96
N LYS A 100 -9.51 16.56 -11.08
CA LYS A 100 -10.86 16.19 -10.64
C LYS A 100 -11.36 17.06 -9.47
N GLY A 101 -10.64 18.11 -9.13
CA GLY A 101 -11.00 19.05 -8.07
C GLY A 101 -10.64 18.60 -6.65
N ALA A 102 -9.93 17.49 -6.48
CA ALA A 102 -9.43 17.05 -5.16
C ALA A 102 -8.42 18.06 -4.58
N VAL A 103 -8.37 18.18 -3.26
CA VAL A 103 -7.51 19.14 -2.56
C VAL A 103 -6.45 18.45 -1.72
N LEU A 104 -5.17 18.61 -2.08
CA LEU A 104 -4.05 18.10 -1.30
C LEU A 104 -3.88 18.90 -0.01
N VAL A 105 -3.97 18.24 1.16
CA VAL A 105 -3.86 18.91 2.48
C VAL A 105 -2.66 18.47 3.31
N ASN A 106 -2.05 17.33 3.02
CA ASN A 106 -0.85 16.90 3.73
C ASN A 106 -0.03 15.86 2.97
N LYS A 107 1.22 15.64 3.45
CA LYS A 107 2.12 14.54 3.04
C LYS A 107 2.22 13.57 4.21
N THR A 108 1.81 12.32 3.98
CA THR A 108 1.79 11.31 5.04
C THR A 108 3.15 10.65 5.25
N ALA A 109 3.49 10.42 6.51
CA ALA A 109 4.69 9.70 6.91
C ALA A 109 4.66 8.24 6.38
N MET A 110 5.84 7.70 6.11
CA MET A 110 6.00 6.39 5.52
C MET A 110 7.32 5.75 5.95
N ASP A 111 7.50 4.47 5.75
CA ASP A 111 8.86 3.93 5.81
C ASP A 111 9.75 4.60 4.79
N GLU A 112 10.99 4.87 5.17
CA GLU A 112 11.96 5.62 4.37
C GLU A 112 12.05 5.12 2.93
N PHE A 113 11.72 5.97 1.94
CA PHE A 113 11.65 5.68 0.51
C PHE A 113 10.80 4.45 0.12
N GLY A 114 9.86 4.05 0.94
CA GLY A 114 9.05 2.84 0.70
C GLY A 114 9.78 1.53 1.03
N MET A 115 10.99 1.60 1.59
CA MET A 115 11.88 0.46 1.83
C MET A 115 11.76 -0.08 3.27
N GLY A 116 10.56 -0.30 3.73
CA GLY A 116 10.25 -0.91 5.03
C GLY A 116 8.97 -1.72 4.94
N GLY A 117 8.47 -2.17 6.06
CA GLY A 117 7.22 -2.93 6.15
C GLY A 117 6.52 -2.73 7.49
N THR A 118 7.04 -1.83 8.35
CA THR A 118 6.64 -1.74 9.75
C THR A 118 6.11 -0.36 10.16
N GLY A 119 6.46 0.71 9.43
CA GLY A 119 6.17 2.09 9.84
C GLY A 119 7.14 2.62 10.90
N THR A 120 8.32 2.01 11.04
CA THR A 120 9.31 2.36 12.08
C THR A 120 10.55 3.06 11.54
N THR A 121 10.65 3.25 10.22
CA THR A 121 11.87 3.78 9.58
C THR A 121 11.73 5.21 9.07
N ALA A 122 10.62 5.87 9.32
CA ALA A 122 10.46 7.30 9.01
C ALA A 122 11.46 8.15 9.82
N HIS A 123 12.05 9.19 9.20
CA HIS A 123 12.95 10.11 9.90
C HIS A 123 12.28 10.87 11.05
N THR A 124 10.95 10.89 11.07
CA THR A 124 10.13 11.48 12.14
C THR A 124 9.91 10.51 13.32
N GLY A 125 10.29 9.24 13.19
CA GLY A 125 10.07 8.20 14.21
C GLY A 125 8.95 7.22 13.86
N ASN A 126 8.55 6.40 14.83
CA ASN A 126 7.50 5.39 14.64
C ASN A 126 6.15 6.01 14.33
N ILE A 127 5.43 5.41 13.38
CA ILE A 127 4.06 5.78 13.04
C ILE A 127 3.12 4.88 13.83
N LEU A 128 2.25 5.48 14.64
CA LEU A 128 1.45 4.78 15.64
C LEU A 128 0.11 4.32 15.06
N ASN A 129 -0.30 3.10 15.42
CA ASN A 129 -1.58 2.55 14.98
C ASN A 129 -2.75 3.18 15.75
N PRO A 130 -3.77 3.74 15.08
CA PRO A 130 -4.92 4.37 15.76
C PRO A 130 -5.76 3.43 16.62
N TRP A 131 -5.69 2.12 16.40
CA TRP A 131 -6.37 1.13 17.23
C TRP A 131 -5.65 0.87 18.56
N ASP A 132 -4.31 0.90 18.54
CA ASP A 132 -3.44 0.71 19.70
C ASP A 132 -2.09 1.35 19.40
N LYS A 133 -1.79 2.47 20.06
CA LYS A 133 -0.55 3.24 19.86
C LYS A 133 0.73 2.48 20.22
N THR A 134 0.64 1.32 20.84
CA THR A 134 1.79 0.44 21.11
C THR A 134 2.11 -0.49 19.95
N ARG A 135 1.31 -0.43 18.85
CA ARG A 135 1.40 -1.33 17.69
C ARG A 135 1.78 -0.59 16.42
N MET A 136 2.37 -1.33 15.51
CA MET A 136 2.74 -0.89 14.17
C MET A 136 1.50 -0.71 13.28
N CYS A 137 1.58 0.18 12.29
CA CYS A 137 0.60 0.25 11.20
C CYS A 137 0.89 -0.74 10.07
N ALA A 138 1.99 -1.51 10.15
CA ALA A 138 2.70 -2.03 8.98
C ALA A 138 3.17 -0.88 8.06
N GLY A 139 3.73 -1.22 6.89
CA GLY A 139 4.29 -0.22 5.96
C GLY A 139 4.36 -0.73 4.52
N SER A 140 4.82 0.14 3.68
CA SER A 140 5.40 1.46 3.89
C SER A 140 4.39 2.62 3.88
N SER A 141 3.11 2.45 3.52
CA SER A 141 2.09 3.52 3.52
C SER A 141 1.44 3.71 4.91
N SER A 142 2.24 3.65 5.96
CA SER A 142 1.79 3.62 7.37
C SER A 142 0.98 4.86 7.76
N GLY A 143 1.48 6.06 7.47
CA GLY A 143 0.79 7.30 7.78
C GLY A 143 -0.49 7.49 6.97
N SER A 144 -0.49 7.05 5.69
CA SER A 144 -1.71 7.03 4.87
C SER A 144 -2.78 6.13 5.46
N ALA A 145 -2.39 4.93 5.94
CA ALA A 145 -3.32 4.02 6.58
C ALA A 145 -3.81 4.58 7.93
N ALA A 146 -2.92 5.11 8.75
CA ALA A 146 -3.26 5.64 10.07
C ALA A 146 -4.26 6.80 9.98
N ILE A 147 -4.03 7.79 9.12
CA ILE A 147 -4.89 8.98 9.03
C ILE A 147 -6.28 8.63 8.50
N VAL A 148 -6.39 7.68 7.56
CA VAL A 148 -7.68 7.19 7.03
C VAL A 148 -8.42 6.36 8.09
N ALA A 149 -7.73 5.45 8.78
CA ALA A 149 -8.30 4.62 9.85
C ALA A 149 -8.79 5.44 11.04
N ALA A 150 -8.10 6.52 11.37
CA ALA A 150 -8.50 7.46 12.42
C ALA A 150 -9.72 8.33 12.05
N GLY A 151 -10.22 8.25 10.81
CA GLY A 151 -11.35 9.08 10.34
C GLY A 151 -11.00 10.56 10.15
N LEU A 152 -9.71 10.89 10.05
CA LEU A 152 -9.22 12.27 9.95
C LEU A 152 -9.14 12.78 8.50
N ILE A 153 -9.19 11.87 7.53
CA ILE A 153 -9.24 12.16 6.09
C ILE A 153 -10.10 11.10 5.39
N PRO A 154 -10.86 11.42 4.33
CA PRO A 154 -11.66 10.42 3.63
C PRO A 154 -10.82 9.39 2.89
N TYR A 155 -9.73 9.78 2.25
CA TYR A 155 -8.84 8.88 1.52
C TYR A 155 -7.40 9.38 1.46
N ALA A 156 -6.49 8.46 1.17
CA ALA A 156 -5.08 8.76 0.97
C ALA A 156 -4.50 7.99 -0.22
N THR A 157 -3.45 8.54 -0.84
CA THR A 157 -2.67 7.80 -1.81
C THR A 157 -1.66 6.89 -1.11
N GLY A 158 -1.37 5.75 -1.73
CA GLY A 158 -0.33 4.82 -1.31
C GLY A 158 0.55 4.40 -2.47
N SER A 159 1.66 3.75 -2.17
CA SER A 159 2.49 3.03 -3.14
C SER A 159 2.82 1.64 -2.58
N ASP A 160 2.89 0.65 -3.46
CA ASP A 160 3.03 -0.75 -3.08
C ASP A 160 4.10 -1.42 -3.97
N THR A 161 5.15 -1.91 -3.34
CA THR A 161 6.26 -2.61 -4.00
C THR A 161 6.27 -4.11 -3.67
N GLY A 162 5.71 -4.48 -2.51
CA GLY A 162 5.55 -5.85 -2.07
C GLY A 162 4.21 -6.09 -1.36
N ASP A 163 3.82 -5.13 -0.51
CA ASP A 163 2.63 -5.21 0.33
C ASP A 163 2.18 -3.83 0.86
N SER A 164 2.86 -2.78 0.47
CA SER A 164 2.89 -1.48 1.17
C SER A 164 1.62 -0.62 1.08
N ILE A 165 0.56 -1.07 0.44
CA ILE A 165 -0.81 -0.55 0.53
C ILE A 165 -1.67 -1.54 1.31
N ARG A 166 -1.53 -2.82 1.00
CA ARG A 166 -2.45 -3.89 1.37
C ARG A 166 -2.25 -4.37 2.80
N LYS A 167 -1.00 -4.52 3.27
CA LYS A 167 -0.70 -4.91 4.67
C LYS A 167 -1.04 -3.79 5.65
N PRO A 168 -0.66 -2.51 5.40
CA PRO A 168 -1.13 -1.40 6.24
C PRO A 168 -2.65 -1.29 6.31
N ALA A 169 -3.37 -1.57 5.22
CA ALA A 169 -4.83 -1.58 5.22
C ALA A 169 -5.39 -2.64 6.16
N ALA A 170 -4.86 -3.86 6.15
CA ALA A 170 -5.27 -4.93 7.06
C ALA A 170 -5.04 -4.56 8.53
N TYR A 171 -3.84 -4.06 8.86
CA TYR A 171 -3.46 -3.73 10.23
C TYR A 171 -4.15 -2.48 10.79
N CYS A 172 -4.66 -1.62 9.92
CA CYS A 172 -5.43 -0.44 10.30
C CYS A 172 -6.94 -0.59 10.09
N GLY A 173 -7.43 -1.75 9.61
CA GLY A 173 -8.86 -2.02 9.45
C GLY A 173 -9.54 -1.15 8.38
N ILE A 174 -8.88 -0.93 7.26
CA ILE A 174 -9.36 -0.13 6.13
C ILE A 174 -9.20 -0.90 4.82
N VAL A 175 -9.62 -0.29 3.71
CA VAL A 175 -9.44 -0.83 2.36
C VAL A 175 -8.15 -0.31 1.75
N GLY A 176 -7.34 -1.22 1.18
CA GLY A 176 -6.13 -0.88 0.44
C GLY A 176 -6.13 -1.51 -0.95
N TYR A 177 -6.20 -0.69 -1.99
CA TYR A 177 -6.29 -1.15 -3.36
C TYR A 177 -5.04 -0.81 -4.18
N LYS A 178 -4.39 -1.86 -4.66
CA LYS A 178 -3.30 -1.85 -5.63
C LYS A 178 -3.84 -2.31 -6.98
N PRO A 179 -4.07 -1.43 -7.96
CA PRO A 179 -4.56 -1.82 -9.29
C PRO A 179 -3.50 -2.60 -10.09
N THR A 180 -3.86 -3.02 -11.29
CA THR A 180 -2.92 -3.58 -12.27
C THR A 180 -1.75 -2.62 -12.48
N TYR A 181 -0.54 -3.18 -12.54
CA TYR A 181 0.68 -2.43 -12.81
C TYR A 181 0.56 -1.60 -14.09
N GLY A 182 0.87 -0.31 -14.02
CA GLY A 182 0.77 0.62 -15.14
C GLY A 182 -0.63 1.19 -15.38
N MET A 183 -1.66 0.83 -14.61
CA MET A 183 -2.96 1.53 -14.67
C MET A 183 -2.83 2.97 -14.22
N ILE A 184 -2.00 3.24 -13.22
CA ILE A 184 -1.67 4.58 -12.72
C ILE A 184 -0.21 4.87 -13.04
N SER A 185 0.07 6.06 -13.57
CA SER A 185 1.43 6.51 -13.85
C SER A 185 2.26 6.63 -12.57
N ARG A 186 3.51 6.18 -12.65
CA ARG A 186 4.53 6.33 -11.60
C ARG A 186 5.46 7.52 -11.84
N TYR A 187 5.21 8.33 -12.87
CA TYR A 187 5.99 9.55 -13.08
C TYR A 187 5.83 10.51 -11.91
N GLY A 188 6.96 10.82 -11.26
CA GLY A 188 7.01 11.64 -10.05
C GLY A 188 6.87 10.86 -8.74
N LEU A 189 6.68 9.53 -8.78
CA LEU A 189 6.84 8.66 -7.62
C LEU A 189 8.33 8.40 -7.37
N PHE A 190 8.82 8.50 -6.14
CA PHE A 190 10.18 8.10 -5.79
C PHE A 190 10.32 6.59 -5.95
N ALA A 191 11.16 6.16 -6.90
CA ALA A 191 11.27 4.77 -7.26
C ALA A 191 12.02 3.95 -6.18
N PHE A 192 11.35 2.94 -5.63
CA PHE A 192 12.02 1.91 -4.84
C PHE A 192 12.52 0.78 -5.76
N ALA A 193 11.60 0.01 -6.33
CA ALA A 193 11.91 -1.06 -7.29
C ALA A 193 10.97 -0.92 -8.49
N SER A 194 11.45 -0.30 -9.56
CA SER A 194 10.63 0.15 -10.69
C SER A 194 9.84 -0.98 -11.37
N SER A 195 10.34 -2.23 -11.31
CA SER A 195 9.63 -3.38 -11.87
C SER A 195 8.49 -3.92 -10.99
N LEU A 196 8.32 -3.36 -9.77
CA LEU A 196 7.37 -3.81 -8.75
C LEU A 196 6.45 -2.68 -8.25
N ASP A 197 6.96 -1.44 -8.22
CA ASP A 197 6.25 -0.28 -7.68
C ASP A 197 4.91 -0.04 -8.38
N THR A 198 3.84 0.10 -7.60
CA THR A 198 2.50 0.41 -8.09
C THR A 198 1.87 1.51 -7.22
N CYS A 199 1.25 2.50 -7.84
CA CYS A 199 0.42 3.50 -7.17
C CYS A 199 -0.96 2.93 -6.83
N GLY A 200 -1.58 3.40 -5.75
CA GLY A 200 -2.94 2.98 -5.40
C GLY A 200 -3.53 3.81 -4.27
N ALA A 201 -4.63 3.33 -3.70
CA ALA A 201 -5.47 4.06 -2.77
C ALA A 201 -5.64 3.34 -1.42
N LEU A 202 -5.82 4.13 -0.35
CA LEU A 202 -6.27 3.70 0.97
C LEU A 202 -7.55 4.47 1.31
N THR A 203 -8.61 3.74 1.63
CA THR A 203 -9.97 4.27 1.86
C THR A 203 -10.66 3.45 2.95
N ARG A 204 -11.86 3.84 3.38
CA ARG A 204 -12.62 3.05 4.36
C ARG A 204 -13.64 2.08 3.74
N ASN A 205 -13.81 2.13 2.41
CA ASN A 205 -14.71 1.22 1.69
C ASN A 205 -14.23 1.01 0.25
N VAL A 206 -14.78 -0.02 -0.41
CA VAL A 206 -14.39 -0.41 -1.78
C VAL A 206 -14.89 0.60 -2.83
N GLU A 207 -16.03 1.25 -2.60
CA GLU A 207 -16.58 2.27 -3.52
C GLU A 207 -15.63 3.44 -3.63
N ASP A 208 -15.17 3.97 -2.50
CA ASP A 208 -14.18 5.06 -2.45
C ASP A 208 -12.85 4.66 -3.11
N ALA A 209 -12.41 3.40 -2.94
CA ALA A 209 -11.18 2.91 -3.59
C ALA A 209 -11.30 2.92 -5.11
N ALA A 210 -12.47 2.54 -5.65
CA ALA A 210 -12.75 2.60 -7.08
C ALA A 210 -12.78 4.05 -7.58
N ILE A 211 -13.44 4.97 -6.87
CA ILE A 211 -13.50 6.41 -7.22
C ILE A 211 -12.08 7.02 -7.26
N VAL A 212 -11.27 6.76 -6.24
CA VAL A 212 -9.93 7.33 -6.15
C VAL A 212 -9.02 6.79 -7.26
N VAL A 213 -9.06 5.48 -7.56
CA VAL A 213 -8.26 4.91 -8.64
C VAL A 213 -8.74 5.39 -10.01
N ASP A 214 -10.05 5.53 -10.24
CA ASP A 214 -10.59 6.19 -11.44
C ASP A 214 -10.09 7.63 -11.59
N GLY A 215 -9.93 8.35 -10.48
CA GLY A 215 -9.35 9.68 -10.46
C GLY A 215 -7.84 9.73 -10.72
N MET A 216 -7.09 8.67 -10.40
CA MET A 216 -5.62 8.63 -10.55
C MET A 216 -5.14 8.05 -11.89
N LYS A 217 -5.91 7.12 -12.50
CA LYS A 217 -5.51 6.34 -13.66
C LYS A 217 -5.33 7.16 -14.94
N GLY A 218 -4.66 6.58 -15.91
CA GLY A 218 -4.54 7.12 -17.26
C GLY A 218 -3.17 6.91 -17.88
N ILE A 219 -3.14 7.04 -19.21
CA ILE A 219 -1.91 6.94 -19.98
C ILE A 219 -1.02 8.17 -19.74
N ASP A 220 0.29 7.93 -19.63
CA ASP A 220 1.28 8.99 -19.42
C ASP A 220 2.48 8.80 -20.33
N LYS A 221 2.78 9.80 -21.17
CA LYS A 221 3.97 9.79 -22.04
C LYS A 221 5.30 9.77 -21.30
N TYR A 222 5.31 10.08 -20.00
CA TYR A 222 6.50 10.05 -19.14
C TYR A 222 6.69 8.72 -18.41
N ASP A 223 5.67 7.85 -18.42
CA ASP A 223 5.78 6.48 -17.92
C ASP A 223 5.33 5.48 -18.99
N MET A 224 6.32 4.93 -19.68
CA MET A 224 6.11 3.97 -20.79
C MET A 224 5.47 2.64 -20.35
N THR A 225 5.26 2.44 -19.05
CA THR A 225 4.57 1.24 -18.53
C THR A 225 3.07 1.45 -18.41
N THR A 226 2.59 2.68 -18.58
CA THR A 226 1.14 2.94 -18.58
C THR A 226 0.48 2.39 -19.84
N TRP A 227 -0.74 1.90 -19.67
CA TRP A 227 -1.57 1.40 -20.74
C TRP A 227 -2.90 2.15 -20.77
N ASP A 228 -3.59 2.09 -21.91
CA ASP A 228 -4.84 2.81 -22.08
C ASP A 228 -5.97 2.17 -21.26
N SER A 229 -6.38 2.86 -20.22
CA SER A 229 -7.47 2.51 -19.31
C SER A 229 -8.64 3.49 -19.38
N SER A 230 -8.73 4.29 -20.44
CA SER A 230 -9.75 5.33 -20.59
C SER A 230 -11.18 4.80 -20.58
N ASP A 231 -11.40 3.62 -21.19
CA ASP A 231 -12.71 2.96 -21.25
C ASP A 231 -13.09 2.17 -19.98
N ILE A 232 -12.20 2.15 -18.97
CA ILE A 232 -12.45 1.48 -17.70
C ILE A 232 -13.07 2.48 -16.74
N HIS A 233 -14.25 2.18 -16.22
CA HIS A 233 -14.99 2.97 -15.24
C HIS A 233 -15.26 2.09 -14.02
N LEU A 234 -14.28 2.03 -13.11
CA LEU A 234 -14.28 1.08 -11.99
C LEU A 234 -15.47 1.29 -11.07
N TYR A 235 -15.74 2.55 -10.70
CA TYR A 235 -16.83 2.90 -9.80
C TYR A 235 -18.20 2.63 -10.44
N ASP A 236 -18.41 3.09 -11.67
CA ASP A 236 -19.71 2.97 -12.36
C ASP A 236 -20.11 1.51 -12.62
N ASN A 237 -19.12 0.63 -12.76
CA ASN A 237 -19.32 -0.81 -13.02
C ASN A 237 -19.27 -1.69 -11.77
N LEU A 238 -19.22 -1.10 -10.57
CA LEU A 238 -19.30 -1.88 -9.33
C LEU A 238 -20.63 -2.62 -9.23
N ASN A 239 -20.55 -3.92 -8.98
CA ASN A 239 -21.71 -4.74 -8.73
C ASN A 239 -21.40 -5.84 -7.70
N LYS A 240 -22.46 -6.44 -7.14
CA LYS A 240 -22.36 -7.47 -6.10
C LYS A 240 -22.66 -8.88 -6.61
N ASP A 241 -22.82 -9.04 -7.92
CA ASP A 241 -23.08 -10.36 -8.50
C ASP A 241 -21.77 -11.12 -8.69
N ILE A 242 -21.50 -12.02 -7.76
CA ILE A 242 -20.36 -12.93 -7.81
C ILE A 242 -20.78 -14.39 -7.96
N LYS A 243 -22.04 -14.64 -8.34
CA LYS A 243 -22.55 -15.99 -8.52
C LYS A 243 -21.78 -16.73 -9.62
N GLY A 244 -21.28 -17.90 -9.26
CA GLY A 244 -20.46 -18.75 -10.14
C GLY A 244 -19.02 -18.30 -10.31
N LYS A 245 -18.60 -17.20 -9.72
CA LYS A 245 -17.18 -16.80 -9.67
C LYS A 245 -16.37 -17.86 -8.94
N LYS A 246 -15.24 -18.25 -9.50
CA LYS A 246 -14.35 -19.28 -8.95
C LYS A 246 -13.16 -18.62 -8.25
N LEU A 247 -13.04 -18.83 -6.94
CA LEU A 247 -11.92 -18.34 -6.14
C LEU A 247 -11.10 -19.52 -5.64
N PHE A 248 -9.79 -19.31 -5.52
CA PHE A 248 -8.92 -20.28 -4.88
C PHE A 248 -8.11 -19.66 -3.74
N TYR A 249 -7.73 -20.49 -2.77
CA TYR A 249 -6.83 -20.15 -1.68
C TYR A 249 -5.77 -21.24 -1.50
N LEU A 250 -4.67 -20.95 -0.83
CA LEU A 250 -3.63 -21.94 -0.55
C LEU A 250 -4.03 -22.80 0.65
N GLU A 251 -4.54 -24.00 0.39
CA GLU A 251 -5.12 -24.91 1.39
C GLU A 251 -4.15 -25.17 2.54
N ASP A 252 -2.91 -25.58 2.22
CA ASP A 252 -1.90 -25.93 3.22
C ASP A 252 -1.42 -24.73 4.06
N ILE A 253 -1.57 -23.51 3.54
CA ILE A 253 -1.21 -22.29 4.26
C ILE A 253 -2.34 -21.84 5.20
N CYS A 254 -3.57 -22.09 4.82
CA CYS A 254 -4.76 -21.69 5.58
C CYS A 254 -5.26 -22.79 6.54
N ASP A 255 -4.59 -23.96 6.59
CA ASP A 255 -4.89 -25.02 7.57
C ASP A 255 -4.02 -24.86 8.80
N ILE A 256 -4.64 -24.56 9.97
CA ILE A 256 -3.94 -24.44 11.25
C ILE A 256 -3.14 -25.72 11.61
N ASN A 257 -3.54 -26.90 11.08
CA ASN A 257 -2.83 -28.14 11.34
C ASN A 257 -1.50 -28.26 10.58
N SER A 258 -1.25 -27.40 9.62
CA SER A 258 0.03 -27.32 8.91
C SER A 258 1.14 -26.62 9.72
N TYR A 259 0.80 -26.00 10.85
CA TYR A 259 1.76 -25.26 11.68
C TYR A 259 2.17 -26.05 12.92
N THR A 260 3.47 -26.04 13.23
CA THR A 260 4.03 -26.62 14.45
C THR A 260 3.67 -25.77 15.67
N HIS A 261 3.78 -24.42 15.53
CA HIS A 261 3.47 -23.46 16.58
C HIS A 261 2.10 -22.81 16.33
N LYS A 262 1.09 -23.26 17.07
CA LYS A 262 -0.30 -22.79 16.97
C LYS A 262 -0.60 -21.77 18.07
N THR A 263 -0.46 -20.49 17.75
CA THR A 263 -0.89 -19.44 18.68
C THR A 263 -2.43 -19.30 18.68
N PRO A 264 -3.04 -18.87 19.80
CA PRO A 264 -4.48 -18.56 19.81
C PRO A 264 -4.87 -17.50 18.76
N GLU A 265 -4.01 -16.51 18.56
CA GLU A 265 -4.22 -15.45 17.56
C GLU A 265 -4.23 -15.99 16.13
N LEU A 266 -3.22 -16.78 15.73
CA LEU A 266 -3.19 -17.43 14.42
C LEU A 266 -4.41 -18.33 14.21
N THR A 267 -4.77 -19.13 15.23
CA THR A 267 -5.94 -20.02 15.18
C THR A 267 -7.22 -19.22 14.94
N ARG A 268 -7.40 -18.10 15.66
CA ARG A 268 -8.58 -17.25 15.49
C ARG A 268 -8.58 -16.55 14.13
N HIS A 269 -7.43 -16.05 13.65
CA HIS A 269 -7.31 -15.42 12.35
C HIS A 269 -7.69 -16.36 11.21
N LEU A 270 -7.14 -17.58 11.20
CA LEU A 270 -7.50 -18.59 10.19
C LEU A 270 -8.98 -19.02 10.31
N SER A 271 -9.57 -19.05 11.52
CA SER A 271 -11.02 -19.29 11.70
C SER A 271 -11.85 -18.19 11.02
N ILE A 272 -11.51 -16.91 11.25
CA ILE A 272 -12.18 -15.76 10.61
C ILE A 272 -12.09 -15.89 9.08
N PHE A 273 -10.89 -16.21 8.56
CA PHE A 273 -10.72 -16.42 7.13
C PHE A 273 -11.63 -17.53 6.58
N HIS A 274 -11.78 -18.67 7.27
CA HIS A 274 -12.69 -19.73 6.84
C HIS A 274 -14.16 -19.29 6.91
N GLU A 275 -14.55 -18.51 7.92
CA GLU A 275 -15.87 -17.87 8.00
C GLU A 275 -16.14 -16.97 6.78
N THR A 276 -15.10 -16.24 6.31
CA THR A 276 -15.14 -15.42 5.09
C THR A 276 -15.27 -16.25 3.82
N LEU A 277 -14.58 -17.39 3.71
CA LEU A 277 -14.78 -18.31 2.58
C LEU A 277 -16.22 -18.84 2.54
N ASP A 278 -16.81 -19.15 3.68
CA ASP A 278 -18.21 -19.59 3.76
C ASP A 278 -19.20 -18.46 3.41
N LYS A 279 -18.87 -17.21 3.78
CA LYS A 279 -19.63 -16.04 3.35
C LYS A 279 -19.62 -15.91 1.82
N LEU A 280 -18.47 -16.02 1.17
CA LEU A 280 -18.37 -15.99 -0.29
C LEU A 280 -19.17 -17.11 -0.96
N ARG A 281 -19.14 -18.32 -0.39
CA ARG A 281 -19.98 -19.45 -0.86
C ARG A 281 -21.45 -19.13 -0.75
N SER A 282 -21.87 -18.50 0.34
CA SER A 282 -23.26 -18.08 0.55
C SER A 282 -23.72 -17.02 -0.46
N LEU A 283 -22.82 -16.19 -0.97
CA LEU A 283 -23.06 -15.23 -2.05
C LEU A 283 -23.05 -15.87 -3.45
N GLY A 284 -22.84 -17.19 -3.54
CA GLY A 284 -22.87 -17.96 -4.77
C GLY A 284 -21.54 -18.15 -5.46
N ALA A 285 -20.44 -17.75 -4.87
CA ALA A 285 -19.11 -18.04 -5.38
C ALA A 285 -18.72 -19.51 -5.14
N ILE A 286 -17.84 -20.03 -5.99
CA ILE A 286 -17.21 -21.36 -5.84
C ILE A 286 -15.82 -21.12 -5.27
N VAL A 287 -15.53 -21.66 -4.07
CA VAL A 287 -14.27 -21.42 -3.38
C VAL A 287 -13.56 -22.75 -3.12
N GLU A 288 -12.37 -22.92 -3.67
CA GLU A 288 -11.61 -24.16 -3.67
C GLU A 288 -10.22 -23.97 -3.05
N GLY A 289 -9.76 -24.98 -2.26
CA GLY A 289 -8.40 -25.05 -1.77
C GLY A 289 -7.47 -25.60 -2.86
N VAL A 290 -6.32 -24.96 -3.08
CA VAL A 290 -5.30 -25.37 -4.05
C VAL A 290 -3.98 -25.58 -3.35
N LYS A 291 -3.24 -26.60 -3.77
CA LYS A 291 -1.87 -26.86 -3.30
C LYS A 291 -0.86 -26.42 -4.34
N ILE A 292 0.13 -25.69 -3.90
CA ILE A 292 1.29 -25.26 -4.70
C ILE A 292 2.56 -25.83 -4.03
N ASP A 293 3.57 -26.16 -4.82
CA ASP A 293 4.85 -26.61 -4.30
C ASP A 293 5.41 -25.59 -3.29
N ARG A 294 5.61 -26.03 -2.07
CA ARG A 294 6.15 -25.23 -0.96
C ARG A 294 7.52 -24.65 -1.27
N THR A 295 8.36 -25.34 -2.07
CA THR A 295 9.66 -24.82 -2.50
C THR A 295 9.51 -23.54 -3.29
N LEU A 296 8.48 -23.45 -4.14
CA LEU A 296 8.20 -22.25 -4.92
C LEU A 296 7.65 -21.13 -4.03
N LEU A 297 6.75 -21.45 -3.10
CA LEU A 297 6.16 -20.45 -2.20
C LEU A 297 7.20 -19.89 -1.22
N ASN A 298 8.06 -20.71 -0.65
CA ASN A 298 9.12 -20.29 0.28
C ASN A 298 10.20 -19.43 -0.41
N ALA A 299 10.26 -19.42 -1.74
CA ALA A 299 11.17 -18.57 -2.48
C ALA A 299 10.65 -17.13 -2.68
N ILE A 300 9.42 -16.81 -2.29
CA ILE A 300 8.79 -15.48 -2.50
C ILE A 300 9.62 -14.39 -1.83
N SER A 301 9.82 -14.47 -0.50
CA SER A 301 10.51 -13.45 0.29
C SER A 301 11.93 -13.20 -0.20
N SER A 302 12.74 -14.26 -0.37
CA SER A 302 14.13 -14.13 -0.84
C SER A 302 14.22 -13.55 -2.27
N THR A 303 13.29 -13.93 -3.15
CA THR A 303 13.20 -13.38 -4.51
C THR A 303 12.90 -11.87 -4.46
N TYR A 304 11.94 -11.46 -3.63
CA TYR A 304 11.61 -10.05 -3.44
C TYR A 304 12.79 -9.25 -2.91
N VAL A 305 13.47 -9.74 -1.86
CA VAL A 305 14.61 -9.05 -1.24
C VAL A 305 15.72 -8.84 -2.26
N VAL A 306 16.09 -9.87 -3.04
CA VAL A 306 17.15 -9.75 -4.06
C VAL A 306 16.78 -8.73 -5.13
N LEU A 307 15.60 -8.82 -5.71
CA LEU A 307 15.17 -7.93 -6.80
C LEU A 307 15.01 -6.49 -6.31
N SER A 308 14.30 -6.30 -5.21
CA SER A 308 14.01 -4.96 -4.69
C SER A 308 15.29 -4.23 -4.23
N CYS A 309 16.21 -4.93 -3.54
CA CYS A 309 17.48 -4.33 -3.12
C CYS A 309 18.39 -3.99 -4.32
N ALA A 310 18.42 -4.83 -5.36
CA ALA A 310 19.17 -4.56 -6.57
C ALA A 310 18.66 -3.30 -7.28
N GLU A 311 17.36 -3.21 -7.50
CA GLU A 311 16.74 -2.05 -8.14
C GLU A 311 16.85 -0.77 -7.30
N ALA A 312 16.65 -0.86 -5.97
CA ALA A 312 16.84 0.26 -5.05
C ALA A 312 18.25 0.84 -5.11
N THR A 313 19.27 -0.02 -5.18
CA THR A 313 20.67 0.42 -5.27
C THR A 313 20.90 1.25 -6.53
N SER A 314 20.31 0.87 -7.66
CA SER A 314 20.36 1.64 -8.90
C SER A 314 19.53 2.92 -8.82
N ASN A 315 18.26 2.81 -8.41
CA ASN A 315 17.31 3.93 -8.38
C ASN A 315 17.76 5.06 -7.44
N MET A 316 18.36 4.73 -6.29
CA MET A 316 18.81 5.70 -5.28
C MET A 316 20.27 6.16 -5.48
N SER A 317 20.90 5.79 -6.59
CA SER A 317 22.31 6.18 -6.88
C SER A 317 22.48 7.69 -7.13
N ASN A 318 21.41 8.37 -7.55
CA ASN A 318 21.36 9.81 -7.80
C ASN A 318 21.23 10.67 -6.52
N LEU A 319 20.90 10.05 -5.37
CA LEU A 319 20.79 10.75 -4.08
C LEU A 319 22.20 10.92 -3.49
N THR A 320 22.91 11.94 -3.96
CA THR A 320 24.32 12.19 -3.66
C THR A 320 24.56 13.45 -2.84
N GLY A 321 23.50 14.24 -2.57
CA GLY A 321 23.59 15.56 -1.93
C GLY A 321 24.06 16.68 -2.86
N PHE A 322 24.18 16.43 -4.18
CA PHE A 322 24.55 17.45 -5.16
C PHE A 322 23.38 17.93 -6.01
N ILE A 323 22.48 17.02 -6.38
CA ILE A 323 21.29 17.33 -7.17
C ILE A 323 20.07 17.39 -6.23
N PHE A 324 20.00 16.50 -5.28
CA PHE A 324 18.87 16.36 -4.33
C PHE A 324 19.38 16.30 -2.90
N GLY A 325 18.69 17.03 -2.01
CA GLY A 325 18.95 17.06 -0.58
C GLY A 325 20.17 17.90 -0.17
N PRO A 326 20.46 17.97 1.13
CA PRO A 326 21.52 18.77 1.67
C PRO A 326 22.90 18.25 1.27
N ARG A 327 23.81 19.17 0.98
CA ARG A 327 25.19 18.79 0.66
C ARG A 327 25.90 18.23 1.90
N GLY A 328 26.64 17.13 1.72
CA GLY A 328 27.49 16.59 2.76
C GLY A 328 28.77 17.41 3.00
N GLU A 329 29.42 17.15 4.11
CA GLU A 329 30.71 17.76 4.49
C GLU A 329 31.90 17.02 3.86
N GLY A 330 32.99 17.73 3.58
CA GLY A 330 34.22 17.18 3.04
C GLY A 330 34.89 18.11 2.02
N ASN A 331 36.14 17.82 1.67
CA ASN A 331 36.95 18.60 0.75
C ASN A 331 36.85 18.10 -0.70
N THR A 332 36.39 16.88 -0.90
CA THR A 332 36.24 16.24 -2.21
C THR A 332 34.80 15.85 -2.46
N TYR A 333 34.45 15.66 -3.74
CA TYR A 333 33.14 15.15 -4.15
C TYR A 333 32.79 13.82 -3.44
N GLN A 334 33.77 12.89 -3.40
CA GLN A 334 33.58 11.59 -2.78
C GLN A 334 33.32 11.70 -1.27
N GLU A 335 34.04 12.56 -0.57
CA GLU A 335 33.83 12.80 0.87
C GLU A 335 32.46 13.39 1.14
N GLN A 336 32.04 14.41 0.39
CA GLN A 336 30.72 15.04 0.53
C GLN A 336 29.60 14.07 0.23
N MET A 337 29.69 13.28 -0.84
CA MET A 337 28.71 12.25 -1.17
C MET A 337 28.63 11.17 -0.08
N LYS A 338 29.78 10.70 0.41
CA LYS A 338 29.86 9.71 1.48
C LYS A 338 29.22 10.23 2.76
N ASP A 339 29.52 11.47 3.16
CA ASP A 339 28.98 12.11 4.34
C ASP A 339 27.45 12.25 4.23
N HIS A 340 26.94 12.81 3.12
CA HIS A 340 25.51 12.94 2.86
C HIS A 340 24.78 11.59 2.99
N ARG A 341 25.26 10.55 2.30
CA ARG A 341 24.63 9.22 2.31
C ARG A 341 24.77 8.53 3.66
N THR A 342 25.85 8.76 4.39
CA THR A 342 26.06 8.17 5.71
C THR A 342 25.14 8.78 6.77
N LYS A 343 24.96 10.10 6.75
CA LYS A 343 24.11 10.84 7.69
C LYS A 343 22.62 10.76 7.28
N GLY A 344 22.34 10.77 5.98
CA GLY A 344 21.00 10.90 5.43
C GLY A 344 20.19 9.61 5.44
N PHE A 345 20.78 8.46 5.09
CA PHE A 345 20.07 7.17 5.05
C PHE A 345 20.09 6.45 6.39
N SER A 346 18.95 5.83 6.74
CA SER A 346 18.83 4.96 7.91
C SER A 346 19.69 3.67 7.78
N PRO A 347 19.94 2.96 8.88
CA PRO A 347 20.66 1.68 8.85
C PRO A 347 19.99 0.63 7.96
N LEU A 348 18.64 0.58 7.94
CA LEU A 348 17.89 -0.36 7.10
C LEU A 348 18.17 -0.12 5.61
N ILE A 349 18.13 1.12 5.15
CA ILE A 349 18.39 1.49 3.75
C ILE A 349 19.83 1.15 3.36
N LYS A 350 20.80 1.48 4.22
CA LYS A 350 22.22 1.11 3.99
C LYS A 350 22.40 -0.40 3.86
N ARG A 351 21.72 -1.21 4.70
CA ARG A 351 21.75 -2.67 4.59
C ARG A 351 21.19 -3.15 3.23
N ARG A 352 20.09 -2.57 2.74
CA ARG A 352 19.52 -2.89 1.42
C ARG A 352 20.47 -2.55 0.28
N PHE A 353 21.21 -1.42 0.36
CA PHE A 353 22.24 -1.07 -0.63
C PHE A 353 23.42 -2.03 -0.61
N ILE A 354 23.82 -2.54 0.55
CA ILE A 354 24.88 -3.56 0.64
C ILE A 354 24.42 -4.84 -0.06
N ILE A 355 23.20 -5.33 0.23
CA ILE A 355 22.63 -6.51 -0.44
C ILE A 355 22.55 -6.27 -1.95
N GLY A 356 21.96 -5.14 -2.38
CA GLY A 356 21.81 -4.82 -3.80
C GLY A 356 23.14 -4.69 -4.52
N SER A 357 24.13 -4.02 -3.92
CA SER A 357 25.49 -3.91 -4.48
C SER A 357 26.15 -5.29 -4.62
N TYR A 358 25.99 -6.18 -3.64
CA TYR A 358 26.55 -7.51 -3.67
C TYR A 358 25.95 -8.38 -4.78
N VAL A 359 24.63 -8.38 -4.92
CA VAL A 359 23.95 -9.21 -5.93
C VAL A 359 24.10 -8.69 -7.37
N LEU A 360 24.49 -7.42 -7.53
CA LEU A 360 24.76 -6.79 -8.82
C LEU A 360 26.22 -6.91 -9.28
N GLN A 361 27.13 -7.37 -8.42
CA GLN A 361 28.54 -7.64 -8.84
C GLN A 361 28.55 -8.69 -9.95
N SER A 362 29.49 -8.53 -10.89
CA SER A 362 29.57 -9.38 -12.10
C SER A 362 29.65 -10.88 -11.77
N GLU A 363 30.39 -11.26 -10.73
CA GLU A 363 30.54 -12.64 -10.24
C GLU A 363 29.29 -13.19 -9.53
N ASN A 364 28.42 -12.31 -9.03
CA ASN A 364 27.23 -12.67 -8.25
C ASN A 364 25.92 -12.57 -9.05
N GLN A 365 25.92 -11.79 -10.12
CA GLN A 365 24.71 -11.41 -10.86
C GLN A 365 23.95 -12.62 -11.42
N ASP A 366 24.67 -13.60 -11.98
CA ASP A 366 24.04 -14.81 -12.52
C ASP A 366 23.45 -15.70 -11.42
N ARG A 367 24.15 -15.79 -10.29
CA ARG A 367 23.76 -16.66 -9.16
C ARG A 367 22.57 -16.11 -8.39
N TYR A 368 22.47 -14.79 -8.18
CA TYR A 368 21.45 -14.18 -7.34
C TYR A 368 20.43 -13.41 -8.17
N PHE A 369 20.81 -12.32 -8.83
CA PHE A 369 19.89 -11.41 -9.48
C PHE A 369 19.11 -12.08 -10.63
N LYS A 370 19.82 -12.70 -11.56
CA LYS A 370 19.17 -13.38 -12.70
C LYS A 370 18.37 -14.62 -12.27
N ASN A 371 18.84 -15.33 -11.23
CA ASN A 371 18.05 -16.44 -10.67
C ASN A 371 16.78 -15.93 -9.98
N ALA A 372 16.83 -14.85 -9.23
CA ALA A 372 15.64 -14.25 -8.65
C ALA A 372 14.63 -13.83 -9.74
N GLN A 373 15.08 -13.29 -10.88
CA GLN A 373 14.21 -12.99 -12.02
C GLN A 373 13.55 -14.27 -12.61
N ARG A 374 14.30 -15.37 -12.69
CA ARG A 374 13.76 -16.66 -13.15
C ARG A 374 12.74 -17.24 -12.17
N VAL A 375 13.02 -17.18 -10.87
CA VAL A 375 12.10 -17.64 -9.82
C VAL A 375 10.84 -16.78 -9.80
N ARG A 376 10.97 -15.44 -9.89
CA ARG A 376 9.82 -14.54 -10.09
C ARG A 376 8.96 -15.01 -11.27
N ARG A 377 9.58 -15.33 -12.39
CA ARG A 377 8.86 -15.82 -13.58
C ARG A 377 8.11 -17.12 -13.31
N LEU A 378 8.73 -18.09 -12.63
CA LEU A 378 8.09 -19.36 -12.30
C LEU A 378 6.88 -19.17 -11.37
N ILE A 379 6.99 -18.27 -10.36
CA ILE A 379 5.87 -17.91 -9.49
C ILE A 379 4.74 -17.32 -10.32
N VAL A 380 5.05 -16.31 -11.14
CA VAL A 380 4.05 -15.63 -11.99
C VAL A 380 3.37 -16.59 -12.96
N ASP A 381 4.12 -17.47 -13.61
CA ASP A 381 3.58 -18.44 -14.56
C ASP A 381 2.63 -19.43 -13.86
N LYS A 382 2.97 -19.85 -12.61
CA LYS A 382 2.09 -20.72 -11.82
C LYS A 382 0.76 -20.04 -11.47
N PHE A 383 0.79 -18.76 -11.07
CA PHE A 383 -0.42 -18.02 -10.77
C PHE A 383 -1.25 -17.70 -12.03
N LYS A 384 -0.60 -17.43 -13.17
CA LYS A 384 -1.31 -17.28 -14.46
C LYS A 384 -1.99 -18.57 -14.91
N GLU A 385 -1.37 -19.74 -14.67
CA GLU A 385 -1.99 -21.05 -14.92
C GLU A 385 -3.27 -21.20 -14.08
N LEU A 386 -3.23 -20.81 -12.79
CA LEU A 386 -4.40 -20.86 -11.92
C LEU A 386 -5.48 -19.87 -12.34
N PHE A 387 -5.12 -18.63 -12.70
CA PHE A 387 -6.06 -17.63 -13.20
C PHE A 387 -6.71 -17.99 -14.56
N ALA A 388 -6.19 -18.98 -15.28
CA ALA A 388 -6.88 -19.53 -16.44
C ALA A 388 -8.16 -20.34 -16.08
N SER A 389 -8.26 -20.76 -14.80
CA SER A 389 -9.38 -21.59 -14.29
C SER A 389 -10.15 -20.92 -13.15
N TYR A 390 -9.57 -19.91 -12.51
CA TYR A 390 -10.13 -19.18 -11.38
C TYR A 390 -10.17 -17.68 -11.65
N ASP A 391 -11.19 -17.03 -11.13
CA ASP A 391 -11.40 -15.57 -11.25
C ASP A 391 -10.55 -14.78 -10.26
N ALA A 392 -10.25 -15.32 -9.08
CA ALA A 392 -9.43 -14.64 -8.08
C ALA A 392 -8.73 -15.62 -7.11
N PHE A 393 -7.62 -15.14 -6.56
CA PHE A 393 -6.89 -15.70 -5.43
C PHE A 393 -7.25 -14.96 -4.15
N ILE A 394 -7.57 -15.67 -3.07
CA ILE A 394 -7.95 -15.06 -1.79
C ILE A 394 -7.12 -15.66 -0.65
N MET A 395 -6.62 -14.79 0.24
CA MET A 395 -5.81 -15.19 1.40
C MET A 395 -6.03 -14.24 2.57
N PRO A 396 -5.85 -14.69 3.83
CA PRO A 396 -5.76 -13.80 4.98
C PRO A 396 -4.45 -13.00 4.90
N VAL A 397 -4.42 -11.78 5.45
CA VAL A 397 -3.24 -10.91 5.42
C VAL A 397 -2.46 -11.02 6.72
N GLY A 398 -1.26 -11.57 6.63
CA GLY A 398 -0.39 -11.79 7.79
C GLY A 398 -0.85 -12.92 8.71
N SER A 399 -0.19 -13.06 9.85
CA SER A 399 -0.43 -14.14 10.82
C SER A 399 -1.38 -13.76 11.95
N GLY A 400 -1.93 -12.55 11.94
CA GLY A 400 -2.81 -12.02 12.98
C GLY A 400 -2.94 -10.50 12.93
N VAL A 401 -3.16 -9.89 14.10
CA VAL A 401 -3.29 -8.45 14.25
C VAL A 401 -1.96 -7.70 14.15
N ALA A 402 -2.01 -6.38 14.11
CA ALA A 402 -0.84 -5.51 14.08
C ALA A 402 0.15 -5.84 15.20
N LYS A 403 1.44 -6.01 14.88
CA LYS A 403 2.50 -6.38 15.84
C LYS A 403 2.86 -5.19 16.74
N LYS A 404 3.26 -5.47 18.01
CA LYS A 404 3.80 -4.46 18.92
C LYS A 404 5.21 -4.06 18.53
N PHE A 405 5.60 -2.81 18.81
CA PHE A 405 6.96 -2.31 18.51
C PHE A 405 8.08 -3.09 19.21
N GLU A 406 7.82 -3.67 20.39
CA GLU A 406 8.82 -4.40 21.18
C GLU A 406 9.14 -5.80 20.62
N ASN A 407 8.30 -6.36 19.77
CA ASN A 407 8.44 -7.71 19.22
C ASN A 407 9.31 -7.77 17.94
N ASP A 408 10.01 -6.71 17.59
CA ASP A 408 10.89 -6.64 16.42
C ASP A 408 12.11 -7.59 16.50
N LYS A 409 12.33 -8.23 17.67
CA LYS A 409 13.42 -9.18 17.91
C LYS A 409 13.03 -10.64 17.65
N ASP A 410 11.74 -10.99 17.68
CA ASP A 410 11.25 -12.36 17.57
C ASP A 410 10.88 -12.77 16.13
N VAL A 411 10.92 -11.84 15.17
CA VAL A 411 10.52 -12.04 13.78
C VAL A 411 11.49 -12.94 12.98
N LEU A 412 12.63 -13.31 13.54
CA LEU A 412 13.66 -14.06 12.81
C LEU A 412 13.50 -15.59 12.81
N ASP A 413 12.54 -16.15 13.57
CA ASP A 413 12.40 -17.60 13.74
C ASP A 413 11.05 -18.18 13.24
N GLU A 414 10.24 -17.39 12.51
CA GLU A 414 8.90 -17.79 12.07
C GLU A 414 8.86 -18.26 10.61
N SER A 415 9.83 -19.06 10.16
CA SER A 415 9.88 -19.56 8.76
C SER A 415 8.62 -20.32 8.32
N GLU A 416 7.85 -20.87 9.27
CA GLU A 416 6.56 -21.51 8.99
C GLU A 416 5.49 -20.52 8.53
N LEU A 417 5.57 -19.25 8.96
CA LEU A 417 4.64 -18.17 8.64
C LEU A 417 5.04 -17.36 7.41
N ASP A 418 6.24 -17.57 6.84
CA ASP A 418 6.79 -16.74 5.75
C ASP A 418 5.80 -16.57 4.59
N VAL A 419 5.14 -17.65 4.16
CA VAL A 419 4.20 -17.56 3.03
C VAL A 419 2.97 -16.74 3.41
N LEU A 420 2.45 -16.88 4.63
CA LEU A 420 1.29 -16.15 5.12
C LEU A 420 1.60 -14.64 5.24
N GLU A 421 2.82 -14.31 5.67
CA GLU A 421 3.28 -12.92 5.80
C GLU A 421 3.63 -12.26 4.46
N GLU A 422 4.10 -13.03 3.45
CA GLU A 422 4.77 -12.50 2.26
C GLU A 422 4.03 -12.77 0.94
N HIS A 423 2.91 -13.54 0.95
CA HIS A 423 2.16 -13.88 -0.28
C HIS A 423 1.67 -12.65 -1.06
N LEU A 424 1.50 -11.50 -0.41
CA LEU A 424 1.10 -10.26 -1.08
C LEU A 424 2.08 -9.85 -2.19
N GLN A 425 3.37 -10.20 -2.05
CA GLN A 425 4.41 -9.92 -3.05
C GLN A 425 4.12 -10.56 -4.41
N ILE A 426 3.32 -11.63 -4.46
CA ILE A 426 2.86 -12.27 -5.70
C ILE A 426 2.12 -11.26 -6.59
N GLY A 427 1.31 -10.39 -5.99
CA GLY A 427 0.61 -9.31 -6.67
C GLY A 427 1.56 -8.34 -7.40
N ASN A 428 2.73 -8.03 -6.80
CA ASN A 428 3.74 -7.16 -7.42
C ASN A 428 4.58 -7.93 -8.46
N PHE A 429 4.91 -9.20 -8.20
CA PHE A 429 5.67 -10.02 -9.15
C PHE A 429 4.97 -10.13 -10.49
N GLY A 430 3.66 -10.36 -10.49
CA GLY A 430 2.85 -10.50 -11.69
C GLY A 430 2.27 -9.19 -12.22
N GLY A 431 2.34 -8.09 -11.45
CA GLY A 431 1.63 -6.86 -11.76
C GLY A 431 0.11 -6.99 -11.61
N PHE A 432 -0.36 -7.96 -10.83
CA PHE A 432 -1.76 -8.30 -10.65
C PHE A 432 -2.52 -7.26 -9.83
N PRO A 433 -3.79 -6.92 -10.14
CA PRO A 433 -4.64 -6.12 -9.28
C PRO A 433 -4.91 -6.86 -7.97
N SER A 434 -4.88 -6.15 -6.86
CA SER A 434 -4.98 -6.76 -5.54
C SER A 434 -5.55 -5.79 -4.53
N ILE A 435 -6.57 -6.20 -3.79
CA ILE A 435 -7.25 -5.39 -2.79
C ILE A 435 -7.27 -6.11 -1.45
N THR A 436 -7.02 -5.38 -0.38
CA THR A 436 -7.25 -5.83 1.00
C THR A 436 -8.43 -5.10 1.57
N ILE A 437 -9.33 -5.84 2.23
CA ILE A 437 -10.46 -5.30 2.96
C ILE A 437 -10.45 -5.82 4.40
N PRO A 438 -11.08 -5.12 5.36
CA PRO A 438 -11.26 -5.64 6.72
C PRO A 438 -12.04 -6.97 6.71
N ASP A 439 -11.59 -7.94 7.50
CA ASP A 439 -12.12 -9.30 7.54
C ASP A 439 -12.76 -9.65 8.91
N GLY A 440 -12.30 -8.98 9.97
CA GLY A 440 -12.75 -9.23 11.32
C GLY A 440 -11.99 -8.48 12.38
N LEU A 441 -12.32 -8.76 13.63
CA LEU A 441 -11.61 -8.25 14.79
C LEU A 441 -11.15 -9.42 15.69
N ILE A 442 -9.94 -9.35 16.20
CA ILE A 442 -9.40 -10.21 17.25
C ILE A 442 -9.07 -9.31 18.44
N ASP A 443 -9.72 -9.53 19.57
CA ASP A 443 -9.58 -8.70 20.78
C ASP A 443 -9.73 -7.17 20.49
N GLY A 444 -10.64 -6.82 19.59
CA GLY A 444 -10.92 -5.44 19.17
C GLY A 444 -9.95 -4.88 18.12
N LEU A 445 -8.94 -5.64 17.69
CA LEU A 445 -7.96 -5.23 16.69
C LEU A 445 -8.26 -5.84 15.31
N PRO A 446 -8.11 -5.09 14.22
CA PRO A 446 -8.49 -5.55 12.90
C PRO A 446 -7.55 -6.61 12.32
N VAL A 447 -8.15 -7.49 11.53
CA VAL A 447 -7.47 -8.37 10.58
C VAL A 447 -8.07 -8.16 9.19
N GLY A 448 -7.35 -8.54 8.14
CA GLY A 448 -7.80 -8.32 6.77
C GLY A 448 -7.68 -9.55 5.88
N VAL A 449 -8.49 -9.57 4.83
CA VAL A 449 -8.43 -10.53 3.74
C VAL A 449 -8.00 -9.83 2.45
N ASN A 450 -7.17 -10.50 1.66
CA ASN A 450 -6.68 -10.00 0.38
C ASN A 450 -7.28 -10.80 -0.78
N ILE A 451 -7.72 -10.09 -1.82
CA ILE A 451 -8.24 -10.63 -3.07
C ILE A 451 -7.36 -10.14 -4.20
N THR A 452 -6.80 -11.07 -4.98
CA THR A 452 -5.89 -10.79 -6.12
C THR A 452 -6.43 -11.45 -7.38
N GLY A 453 -6.55 -10.70 -8.46
CA GLY A 453 -7.00 -11.19 -9.77
C GLY A 453 -5.90 -11.24 -10.82
N ASN A 454 -6.24 -11.65 -12.03
CA ASN A 454 -5.31 -11.60 -13.16
C ASN A 454 -5.08 -10.15 -13.63
N CYS A 455 -3.97 -9.87 -14.32
CA CYS A 455 -3.72 -8.54 -14.92
C CYS A 455 -4.90 -8.08 -15.78
N TYR A 456 -5.23 -6.80 -15.66
CA TYR A 456 -6.31 -6.13 -16.39
C TYR A 456 -7.74 -6.58 -16.01
N ASP A 457 -7.88 -7.36 -14.94
CA ASP A 457 -9.17 -7.81 -14.40
C ASP A 457 -9.54 -7.07 -13.10
N ASP A 458 -9.18 -5.81 -13.04
CA ASP A 458 -9.38 -4.91 -11.89
C ASP A 458 -10.85 -4.84 -11.47
N GLN A 459 -11.76 -4.76 -12.44
CA GLN A 459 -13.20 -4.70 -12.17
C GLN A 459 -13.71 -5.94 -11.43
N ASN A 460 -13.25 -7.12 -11.82
CA ASN A 460 -13.64 -8.38 -11.17
C ASN A 460 -13.15 -8.44 -9.71
N VAL A 461 -11.90 -8.01 -9.46
CA VAL A 461 -11.34 -7.93 -8.11
C VAL A 461 -12.16 -6.99 -7.22
N LEU A 462 -12.50 -5.80 -7.74
CA LEU A 462 -13.33 -4.83 -7.02
C LEU A 462 -14.76 -5.35 -6.78
N ASN A 463 -15.38 -6.03 -7.76
CA ASN A 463 -16.72 -6.58 -7.61
C ASN A 463 -16.78 -7.68 -6.54
N ILE A 464 -15.77 -8.57 -6.49
CA ILE A 464 -15.67 -9.59 -5.45
C ILE A 464 -15.50 -8.94 -4.07
N ALA A 465 -14.60 -7.95 -3.95
CA ALA A 465 -14.38 -7.20 -2.72
C ALA A 465 -15.63 -6.44 -2.28
N TYR A 466 -16.33 -5.79 -3.20
CA TYR A 466 -17.54 -5.04 -2.95
C TYR A 466 -18.72 -5.92 -2.49
N ALA A 467 -18.87 -7.09 -3.11
CA ALA A 467 -19.86 -8.08 -2.70
C ALA A 467 -19.58 -8.59 -1.28
N LEU A 468 -18.31 -8.92 -0.99
CA LEU A 468 -17.88 -9.40 0.32
C LEU A 468 -18.04 -8.31 1.39
N GLU A 469 -17.52 -7.09 1.17
CA GLU A 469 -17.67 -5.95 2.07
C GLU A 469 -19.14 -5.68 2.42
N SER A 470 -20.02 -5.74 1.41
CA SER A 470 -21.46 -5.49 1.59
C SER A 470 -22.16 -6.56 2.44
N ALA A 471 -21.57 -7.74 2.56
CA ALA A 471 -22.07 -8.83 3.40
C ALA A 471 -21.43 -8.87 4.79
N MET A 472 -20.52 -7.93 5.08
CA MET A 472 -19.81 -7.78 6.35
C MET A 472 -20.20 -6.49 7.08
N GLU A 473 -19.86 -6.39 8.36
CA GLU A 473 -20.20 -5.25 9.23
C GLU A 473 -19.05 -4.23 9.37
N TYR A 474 -18.02 -4.32 8.49
CA TYR A 474 -16.77 -3.56 8.66
C TYR A 474 -16.62 -2.39 7.68
N LYS A 475 -17.61 -2.11 6.83
CA LYS A 475 -17.62 -0.97 5.91
C LYS A 475 -17.58 0.35 6.69
N ASN A 476 -16.74 1.29 6.25
CA ASN A 476 -16.57 2.62 6.87
C ASN A 476 -16.15 2.58 8.36
N MET A 477 -15.47 1.52 8.78
CA MET A 477 -14.99 1.38 10.15
C MET A 477 -13.95 2.47 10.47
N ILE A 478 -14.05 3.06 11.65
CA ILE A 478 -13.12 4.03 12.20
C ILE A 478 -12.48 3.42 13.44
N ALA A 479 -11.18 3.62 13.59
CA ALA A 479 -10.43 3.11 14.72
C ALA A 479 -10.99 3.67 16.05
N LYS A 480 -11.23 2.77 17.00
CA LYS A 480 -11.52 3.09 18.39
C LYS A 480 -10.39 2.52 19.22
N GLU A 481 -9.64 3.38 19.91
CA GLU A 481 -8.53 2.93 20.74
C GLU A 481 -8.96 1.83 21.70
N VAL A 482 -8.32 0.66 21.60
CA VAL A 482 -8.55 -0.48 22.50
C VAL A 482 -7.87 -0.15 23.83
N LYS A 483 -8.67 -0.02 24.91
CA LYS A 483 -8.17 0.31 26.25
C LYS A 483 -7.65 -0.92 26.99
#